data_0cd9a6907e867221c2c54444b8660bc1
#
_entry.id   0cd9a6907e867221c2c54444b8660bc1
#
_cell.length_a   1.000
_cell.length_b   1.000
_cell.length_c   1.000
_cell.angle_alpha   90.00
_cell.angle_beta   90.00
_cell.angle_gamma   90.00
#
_symmetry.space_group_name_H-M   'P 1'
#
loop_
_entity.id
_entity.type
_entity.pdbx_description
1 polymer ?
#
loop_
_entity_poly.entity_id
_entity_poly.type
_entity_poly.pdbx_seq_one_letter_code
_entity_poly.pdbx_strand_id
1 'polypeptide(L)'
;DNNNIENKDQELSHDYKDLIFKKELFNQQSLLSISNFIKIYSPSFVIIIYLVIYLFYRYIGINLNIKEYLYSIYTQWQSAVELILHLISSYEHFNSFLANIVVTSYLAFQLYTMASSFNNSYQHYNKCAILKKNVNKINMIIYESDKIINLCKFSNKSQCIIPIIQQLKNLFDPHKINNLGYCILKRKDITNYLELFNKLFEYIGYIDTMIVIENLLKNKYTIPIFDFQSDRPYVKSTNIWNPQYKGFQISNDCNLGENNQNNMILTGPNTSGKSTYIRGILIALLMAHTLGITCCDKLELTNFTHLCSYIDIPNISRYKESLFEAELARCNKLCNILETIPKNEFVFTVMDELFTGTNPTEGTAGSYGVAKYLGEFDNVLMIITTHFIKLTELGKYNDNFINKKFVIYRYNNEFIKDYKIVDGISDQCVAIELLAQKGYNEKIIKYANEHMLT
;
A
#
# COMPACT_ATOMS: atom_id res chain seq x y z
N ASP A 1 -10.88 -2.95 -1.54
CA ASP A 1 -10.17 -3.18 -2.82
C ASP A 1 -9.58 -4.59 -2.95
N ASN A 2 -9.22 -5.28 -1.86
CA ASN A 2 -8.70 -6.66 -1.91
C ASN A 2 -9.75 -7.68 -2.37
N ASN A 3 -11.01 -7.54 -2.01
CA ASN A 3 -12.09 -8.46 -2.43
C ASN A 3 -12.41 -8.39 -3.93
N ASN A 4 -12.10 -7.26 -4.60
CA ASN A 4 -12.27 -7.13 -6.05
C ASN A 4 -11.11 -7.73 -6.86
N ILE A 5 -9.93 -7.87 -6.24
CA ILE A 5 -8.76 -8.50 -6.85
C ILE A 5 -8.90 -10.03 -6.77
N GLU A 6 -9.31 -10.56 -5.60
CA GLU A 6 -9.53 -12.01 -5.41
C GLU A 6 -10.68 -12.55 -6.29
N ASN A 7 -11.78 -11.82 -6.46
CA ASN A 7 -12.87 -12.22 -7.36
C ASN A 7 -12.45 -12.20 -8.84
N LYS A 8 -11.66 -11.22 -9.27
CA LYS A 8 -11.11 -11.19 -10.64
C LYS A 8 -10.09 -12.31 -10.89
N ASP A 9 -9.31 -12.67 -9.89
CA ASP A 9 -8.36 -13.77 -9.99
C ASP A 9 -9.06 -15.14 -9.98
N GLN A 10 -10.19 -15.29 -9.28
CA GLN A 10 -11.01 -16.50 -9.31
C GLN A 10 -11.76 -16.66 -10.64
N GLU A 11 -12.35 -15.60 -11.21
CA GLU A 11 -12.95 -15.64 -12.56
C GLU A 11 -11.90 -15.93 -13.63
N LEU A 12 -10.74 -15.29 -13.56
CA LEU A 12 -9.60 -15.58 -14.45
C LEU A 12 -9.11 -17.03 -14.31
N SER A 13 -9.15 -17.62 -13.10
CA SER A 13 -8.72 -19.01 -12.88
C SER A 13 -9.73 -20.02 -13.43
N HIS A 14 -11.03 -19.72 -13.39
CA HIS A 14 -12.08 -20.61 -13.92
C HIS A 14 -12.09 -20.65 -15.46
N ASP A 15 -11.98 -19.48 -16.11
CA ASP A 15 -11.92 -19.35 -17.58
C ASP A 15 -10.68 -20.02 -18.20
N TYR A 16 -9.60 -20.18 -17.44
CA TYR A 16 -8.39 -20.85 -17.91
C TYR A 16 -8.36 -22.35 -17.60
N LYS A 17 -9.26 -22.86 -16.72
CA LYS A 17 -9.42 -24.30 -16.51
C LYS A 17 -9.93 -24.99 -17.79
N ASP A 18 -10.77 -24.30 -18.57
CA ASP A 18 -11.24 -24.80 -19.88
C ASP A 18 -10.14 -24.79 -20.96
N LEU A 19 -9.06 -24.03 -20.76
CA LEU A 19 -7.86 -24.10 -21.62
C LEU A 19 -7.01 -25.34 -21.36
N ILE A 20 -7.22 -26.03 -20.24
CA ILE A 20 -6.53 -27.24 -19.82
C ILE A 20 -7.45 -28.43 -20.02
N PHE A 21 -7.74 -28.76 -21.28
CA PHE A 21 -8.37 -30.04 -21.59
C PHE A 21 -7.40 -31.17 -21.18
N LYS A 22 -7.86 -32.02 -20.26
CA LYS A 22 -7.23 -33.25 -19.75
C LYS A 22 -5.72 -33.17 -19.47
N LYS A 23 -5.39 -33.20 -18.20
CA LYS A 23 -4.13 -32.96 -17.52
C LYS A 23 -2.88 -33.71 -18.09
N GLU A 24 -3.05 -34.69 -18.95
CA GLU A 24 -1.98 -35.57 -19.40
C GLU A 24 -1.57 -35.44 -20.88
N LEU A 25 -2.48 -35.02 -21.78
CA LEU A 25 -2.21 -34.93 -23.20
C LEU A 25 -1.60 -33.59 -23.67
N PHE A 26 -1.71 -32.50 -22.90
CA PHE A 26 -1.34 -31.14 -23.31
C PHE A 26 -0.15 -30.52 -22.56
N ASN A 27 0.79 -31.36 -22.14
CA ASN A 27 2.07 -30.83 -21.60
C ASN A 27 3.04 -30.38 -22.71
N GLN A 28 2.64 -30.45 -23.98
CA GLN A 28 3.49 -30.05 -25.11
C GLN A 28 3.11 -28.62 -25.54
N GLN A 29 4.10 -27.75 -25.53
CA GLN A 29 4.04 -26.35 -25.96
C GLN A 29 3.40 -26.16 -27.36
N SER A 30 3.69 -27.03 -28.29
CA SER A 30 3.15 -27.04 -29.66
C SER A 30 1.64 -27.26 -29.69
N LEU A 31 1.14 -28.22 -28.94
CA LEU A 31 -0.30 -28.55 -28.87
C LEU A 31 -1.11 -27.41 -28.24
N LEU A 32 -0.59 -26.78 -27.20
CA LEU A 32 -1.23 -25.60 -26.61
C LEU A 32 -1.27 -24.41 -27.58
N SER A 33 -0.21 -24.22 -28.38
CA SER A 33 -0.18 -23.18 -29.41
C SER A 33 -1.23 -23.43 -30.50
N ILE A 34 -1.34 -24.67 -30.99
CA ILE A 34 -2.34 -25.08 -31.99
C ILE A 34 -3.76 -24.94 -31.44
N SER A 35 -4.02 -25.42 -30.22
CA SER A 35 -5.33 -25.29 -29.60
C SER A 35 -5.78 -23.83 -29.48
N ASN A 36 -4.87 -22.92 -29.08
CA ASN A 36 -5.18 -21.49 -28.98
C ASN A 36 -5.36 -20.86 -30.38
N PHE A 37 -4.57 -21.24 -31.37
CA PHE A 37 -4.78 -20.80 -32.74
C PHE A 37 -6.19 -21.18 -33.24
N ILE A 38 -6.60 -22.43 -33.06
CA ILE A 38 -7.94 -22.90 -33.44
C ILE A 38 -9.01 -22.08 -32.72
N LYS A 39 -8.90 -21.85 -31.40
CA LYS A 39 -9.90 -21.07 -30.63
C LYS A 39 -10.02 -19.62 -31.11
N ILE A 40 -8.92 -18.99 -31.51
CA ILE A 40 -8.90 -17.60 -31.98
C ILE A 40 -9.51 -17.50 -33.39
N TYR A 41 -9.20 -18.43 -34.27
CA TYR A 41 -9.53 -18.34 -35.70
C TYR A 41 -10.74 -19.19 -36.10
N SER A 42 -11.29 -20.04 -35.22
CA SER A 42 -12.41 -20.92 -35.53
C SER A 42 -13.62 -20.23 -36.18
N PRO A 43 -14.03 -19.00 -35.75
CA PRO A 43 -15.16 -18.33 -36.42
C PRO A 43 -14.90 -17.99 -37.88
N SER A 44 -13.63 -17.76 -38.23
CA SER A 44 -13.22 -17.40 -39.60
C SER A 44 -13.24 -18.63 -40.54
N PHE A 45 -13.11 -19.84 -40.00
CA PHE A 45 -13.14 -21.04 -40.84
C PHE A 45 -14.44 -21.27 -41.57
N VAL A 46 -15.57 -20.96 -40.94
CA VAL A 46 -16.91 -21.06 -41.55
C VAL A 46 -16.99 -20.15 -42.75
N ILE A 47 -16.54 -18.90 -42.64
CA ILE A 47 -16.55 -17.94 -43.73
C ILE A 47 -15.64 -18.40 -44.85
N ILE A 48 -14.46 -18.89 -44.47
CA ILE A 48 -13.46 -19.40 -45.48
C ILE A 48 -14.02 -20.58 -46.27
N ILE A 49 -14.74 -21.50 -45.59
CA ILE A 49 -15.35 -22.66 -46.30
C ILE A 49 -16.37 -22.16 -47.33
N TYR A 50 -17.29 -21.25 -46.97
CA TYR A 50 -18.25 -20.69 -47.91
C TYR A 50 -17.57 -19.93 -49.04
N LEU A 51 -16.51 -19.19 -48.77
CA LEU A 51 -15.71 -18.50 -49.81
C LEU A 51 -15.03 -19.51 -50.75
N VAL A 52 -14.45 -20.58 -50.24
CA VAL A 52 -13.79 -21.61 -51.02
C VAL A 52 -14.82 -22.31 -51.91
N ILE A 53 -16.01 -22.63 -51.44
CA ILE A 53 -17.10 -23.21 -52.22
C ILE A 53 -17.52 -22.24 -53.33
N TYR A 54 -17.67 -20.96 -53.02
CA TYR A 54 -17.98 -19.93 -54.02
C TYR A 54 -16.89 -19.83 -55.13
N LEU A 55 -15.64 -19.80 -54.73
CA LEU A 55 -14.50 -19.78 -55.69
C LEU A 55 -14.41 -21.05 -56.53
N PHE A 56 -14.74 -22.21 -55.93
CA PHE A 56 -14.83 -23.49 -56.67
C PHE A 56 -15.93 -23.47 -57.69
N TYR A 57 -17.14 -22.96 -57.40
CA TYR A 57 -18.18 -22.77 -58.41
C TYR A 57 -17.73 -21.87 -59.56
N ARG A 58 -17.02 -20.80 -59.29
CA ARG A 58 -16.45 -19.96 -60.35
C ARG A 58 -15.38 -20.67 -61.17
N TYR A 59 -14.56 -21.49 -60.52
CA TYR A 59 -13.50 -22.24 -61.22
C TYR A 59 -14.05 -23.28 -62.19
N ILE A 60 -15.14 -23.93 -61.89
CA ILE A 60 -15.83 -24.89 -62.78
C ILE A 60 -16.73 -24.20 -63.82
N GLY A 61 -16.63 -22.89 -63.99
CA GLY A 61 -17.36 -22.15 -65.03
C GLY A 61 -18.78 -21.67 -64.69
N ILE A 62 -19.23 -21.85 -63.44
CA ILE A 62 -20.50 -21.35 -62.98
C ILE A 62 -20.34 -19.87 -62.57
N ASN A 63 -20.87 -18.98 -63.39
CA ASN A 63 -20.67 -17.53 -63.26
C ASN A 63 -21.76 -16.92 -62.35
N LEU A 64 -21.76 -17.29 -61.06
CA LEU A 64 -22.66 -16.76 -60.04
C LEU A 64 -22.11 -15.45 -59.47
N ASN A 65 -22.97 -14.42 -59.40
CA ASN A 65 -22.71 -13.22 -58.59
C ASN A 65 -22.76 -13.59 -57.10
N ILE A 66 -22.01 -12.92 -56.25
CA ILE A 66 -22.00 -13.18 -54.79
C ILE A 66 -23.41 -13.04 -54.19
N LYS A 67 -24.25 -12.11 -54.71
CA LYS A 67 -25.66 -11.97 -54.26
C LYS A 67 -26.48 -13.20 -54.63
N GLU A 68 -26.28 -13.73 -55.84
CA GLU A 68 -26.99 -14.93 -56.31
C GLU A 68 -26.52 -16.19 -55.55
N TYR A 69 -25.24 -16.26 -55.22
CA TYR A 69 -24.72 -17.34 -54.39
C TYR A 69 -25.29 -17.33 -52.98
N LEU A 70 -25.35 -16.15 -52.32
CA LEU A 70 -25.97 -16.01 -51.01
C LEU A 70 -27.48 -16.29 -51.05
N TYR A 71 -28.14 -15.88 -52.10
CA TYR A 71 -29.56 -16.17 -52.32
C TYR A 71 -29.80 -17.68 -52.57
N SER A 72 -28.90 -18.37 -53.29
CA SER A 72 -29.01 -19.82 -53.48
C SER A 72 -28.83 -20.59 -52.18
N ILE A 73 -27.93 -20.15 -51.29
CA ILE A 73 -27.82 -20.72 -49.94
C ILE A 73 -29.12 -20.54 -49.17
N TYR A 74 -29.68 -19.33 -49.18
CA TYR A 74 -30.95 -19.03 -48.51
C TYR A 74 -32.08 -19.90 -49.04
N THR A 75 -32.28 -20.04 -50.36
CA THR A 75 -33.32 -20.88 -50.96
C THR A 75 -33.15 -22.36 -50.67
N GLN A 76 -31.89 -22.87 -50.67
CA GLN A 76 -31.66 -24.27 -50.29
C GLN A 76 -32.05 -24.55 -48.84
N TRP A 77 -31.78 -23.66 -47.92
CA TRP A 77 -32.21 -23.79 -46.55
C TRP A 77 -33.74 -23.66 -46.40
N GLN A 78 -34.37 -22.75 -47.14
CA GLN A 78 -35.83 -22.62 -47.18
C GLN A 78 -36.49 -23.88 -47.65
N SER A 79 -36.01 -24.47 -48.79
CA SER A 79 -36.56 -25.73 -49.33
C SER A 79 -36.35 -26.92 -48.39
N ALA A 80 -35.23 -26.99 -47.68
CA ALA A 80 -34.97 -28.06 -46.70
C ALA A 80 -35.93 -27.92 -45.51
N VAL A 81 -36.22 -26.71 -45.03
CA VAL A 81 -37.15 -26.49 -43.90
C VAL A 81 -38.60 -26.76 -44.36
N GLU A 82 -38.98 -26.30 -45.57
CA GLU A 82 -40.29 -26.63 -46.17
C GLU A 82 -40.52 -28.13 -46.30
N LEU A 83 -39.50 -28.87 -46.74
CA LEU A 83 -39.58 -30.35 -46.82
C LEU A 83 -39.81 -30.99 -45.44
N ILE A 84 -39.08 -30.49 -44.40
CA ILE A 84 -39.22 -31.00 -43.03
C ILE A 84 -40.63 -30.67 -42.49
N LEU A 85 -41.11 -29.45 -42.73
CA LEU A 85 -42.43 -29.02 -42.27
C LEU A 85 -43.57 -29.78 -43.01
N HIS A 86 -43.40 -30.04 -44.31
CA HIS A 86 -44.31 -30.86 -45.08
C HIS A 86 -44.42 -32.32 -44.60
N LEU A 87 -43.31 -32.84 -44.08
CA LEU A 87 -43.30 -34.19 -43.47
C LEU A 87 -44.03 -34.22 -42.11
N ILE A 88 -44.24 -33.07 -41.46
CA ILE A 88 -44.81 -32.95 -40.12
C ILE A 88 -46.31 -32.52 -40.20
N SER A 89 -46.77 -31.85 -41.26
CA SER A 89 -48.14 -31.32 -41.33
C SER A 89 -48.78 -31.41 -42.74
N SER A 90 -50.07 -31.72 -42.78
CA SER A 90 -50.85 -31.93 -44.03
C SER A 90 -51.47 -30.65 -44.60
N TYR A 91 -51.04 -29.42 -44.21
CA TYR A 91 -51.62 -28.14 -44.62
C TYR A 91 -50.64 -27.29 -45.45
N GLU A 92 -50.85 -27.22 -46.79
CA GLU A 92 -49.91 -26.60 -47.75
C GLU A 92 -49.67 -25.07 -47.59
N HIS A 93 -50.73 -24.26 -47.34
CA HIS A 93 -50.61 -22.81 -47.28
C HIS A 93 -50.08 -22.25 -45.94
N PHE A 94 -50.26 -22.96 -44.86
CA PHE A 94 -49.74 -22.56 -43.55
C PHE A 94 -48.23 -22.87 -43.44
N ASN A 95 -47.77 -23.83 -44.22
CA ASN A 95 -46.38 -24.33 -44.20
C ASN A 95 -45.38 -23.33 -44.76
N SER A 96 -45.70 -22.57 -45.80
CA SER A 96 -44.75 -21.61 -46.41
C SER A 96 -44.46 -20.38 -45.50
N PHE A 97 -45.47 -19.91 -44.78
CA PHE A 97 -45.32 -18.82 -43.82
C PHE A 97 -44.46 -19.26 -42.60
N LEU A 98 -44.76 -20.43 -42.05
CA LEU A 98 -43.98 -21.02 -40.94
C LEU A 98 -42.56 -21.36 -41.38
N ALA A 99 -42.34 -21.88 -42.61
CA ALA A 99 -41.04 -22.17 -43.15
C ALA A 99 -40.17 -20.88 -43.22
N ASN A 100 -40.74 -19.76 -43.70
CA ASN A 100 -40.05 -18.49 -43.72
C ASN A 100 -39.68 -17.98 -42.33
N ILE A 101 -40.58 -18.10 -41.33
CA ILE A 101 -40.26 -17.73 -39.94
C ILE A 101 -39.13 -18.58 -39.37
N VAL A 102 -39.17 -19.89 -39.61
CA VAL A 102 -38.15 -20.83 -39.10
C VAL A 102 -36.80 -20.54 -39.77
N VAL A 103 -36.75 -20.35 -41.08
CA VAL A 103 -35.51 -20.02 -41.82
C VAL A 103 -34.96 -18.67 -41.37
N THR A 104 -35.81 -17.64 -41.27
CA THR A 104 -35.29 -16.32 -40.81
C THR A 104 -34.83 -16.37 -39.36
N SER A 105 -35.55 -17.07 -38.48
CA SER A 105 -35.11 -17.25 -37.07
C SER A 105 -33.83 -18.07 -36.96
N TYR A 106 -33.66 -19.08 -37.78
CA TYR A 106 -32.43 -19.89 -37.85
C TYR A 106 -31.25 -19.06 -38.35
N LEU A 107 -31.46 -18.26 -39.44
CA LEU A 107 -30.40 -17.35 -39.93
C LEU A 107 -30.02 -16.28 -38.88
N ALA A 108 -31.01 -15.70 -38.19
CA ALA A 108 -30.77 -14.77 -37.11
C ALA A 108 -29.96 -15.44 -35.97
N PHE A 109 -30.35 -16.67 -35.60
CA PHE A 109 -29.59 -17.47 -34.61
C PHE A 109 -28.17 -17.76 -35.05
N GLN A 110 -27.96 -18.12 -36.33
CA GLN A 110 -26.61 -18.35 -36.89
C GLN A 110 -25.76 -17.08 -36.86
N LEU A 111 -26.34 -15.92 -37.23
CA LEU A 111 -25.65 -14.63 -37.14
C LEU A 111 -25.29 -14.28 -35.69
N TYR A 112 -26.22 -14.50 -34.76
CA TYR A 112 -25.98 -14.28 -33.33
C TYR A 112 -24.85 -15.19 -32.80
N THR A 113 -24.90 -16.50 -33.11
CA THR A 113 -23.85 -17.45 -32.66
C THR A 113 -22.49 -17.11 -33.28
N MET A 114 -22.46 -16.66 -34.52
CA MET A 114 -21.26 -16.20 -35.18
C MET A 114 -20.69 -14.93 -34.53
N ALA A 115 -21.53 -13.93 -34.27
CA ALA A 115 -21.12 -12.72 -33.59
C ALA A 115 -20.63 -13.00 -32.17
N SER A 116 -21.33 -13.88 -31.44
CA SER A 116 -20.91 -14.34 -30.11
C SER A 116 -19.55 -15.06 -30.16
N SER A 117 -19.35 -15.94 -31.14
CA SER A 117 -18.09 -16.67 -31.34
C SER A 117 -16.93 -15.69 -31.67
N PHE A 118 -17.17 -14.68 -32.50
CA PHE A 118 -16.18 -13.62 -32.76
C PHE A 118 -15.81 -12.84 -31.50
N ASN A 119 -16.82 -12.44 -30.73
CA ASN A 119 -16.60 -11.73 -29.48
C ASN A 119 -15.76 -12.57 -28.49
N ASN A 120 -16.12 -13.86 -28.34
CA ASN A 120 -15.36 -14.78 -27.47
C ASN A 120 -13.93 -14.95 -27.95
N SER A 121 -13.72 -15.09 -29.27
CA SER A 121 -12.39 -15.22 -29.87
C SER A 121 -11.56 -13.94 -29.69
N TYR A 122 -12.17 -12.77 -29.81
CA TYR A 122 -11.53 -11.49 -29.57
C TYR A 122 -11.13 -11.32 -28.07
N GLN A 123 -12.03 -11.69 -27.15
CA GLN A 123 -11.70 -11.68 -25.72
C GLN A 123 -10.57 -12.66 -25.40
N HIS A 124 -10.59 -13.85 -26.00
CA HIS A 124 -9.54 -14.82 -25.83
C HIS A 124 -8.20 -14.30 -26.36
N TYR A 125 -8.17 -13.68 -27.53
CA TYR A 125 -6.98 -13.03 -28.09
C TYR A 125 -6.42 -11.97 -27.13
N ASN A 126 -7.26 -11.11 -26.59
CA ASN A 126 -6.84 -10.07 -25.63
C ASN A 126 -6.27 -10.68 -24.35
N LYS A 127 -6.90 -11.73 -23.81
CA LYS A 127 -6.37 -12.46 -22.65
C LYS A 127 -4.98 -13.04 -22.94
N CYS A 128 -4.79 -13.61 -24.12
CA CYS A 128 -3.49 -14.14 -24.56
C CYS A 128 -2.43 -13.05 -24.74
N ALA A 129 -2.80 -11.90 -25.28
CA ALA A 129 -1.89 -10.76 -25.43
C ALA A 129 -1.43 -10.20 -24.07
N ILE A 130 -2.36 -10.10 -23.09
CA ILE A 130 -2.02 -9.71 -21.73
C ILE A 130 -1.09 -10.73 -21.07
N LEU A 131 -1.37 -12.02 -21.22
CA LEU A 131 -0.51 -13.09 -20.70
C LEU A 131 0.90 -13.02 -21.24
N LYS A 132 1.03 -12.86 -22.56
CA LYS A 132 2.34 -12.67 -23.23
C LYS A 132 3.09 -11.47 -22.65
N LYS A 133 2.40 -10.33 -22.47
CA LYS A 133 2.98 -9.12 -21.89
C LYS A 133 3.46 -9.37 -20.45
N ASN A 134 2.69 -10.11 -19.65
CA ASN A 134 3.04 -10.40 -18.25
C ASN A 134 4.24 -11.37 -18.16
N VAL A 135 4.28 -12.43 -18.96
CA VAL A 135 5.45 -13.35 -19.01
C VAL A 135 6.70 -12.60 -19.46
N ASN A 136 6.58 -11.67 -20.41
CA ASN A 136 7.70 -10.83 -20.83
C ASN A 136 8.21 -9.93 -19.70
N LYS A 137 7.31 -9.31 -18.92
CA LYS A 137 7.69 -8.52 -17.74
C LYS A 137 8.47 -9.35 -16.72
N ILE A 138 8.03 -10.59 -16.47
CA ILE A 138 8.72 -11.50 -15.55
C ILE A 138 10.13 -11.82 -16.06
N ASN A 139 10.27 -12.13 -17.34
CA ASN A 139 11.59 -12.35 -17.94
C ASN A 139 12.50 -11.12 -17.81
N MET A 140 11.96 -9.91 -18.02
CA MET A 140 12.72 -8.67 -17.82
C MET A 140 13.17 -8.51 -16.37
N ILE A 141 12.28 -8.79 -15.40
CA ILE A 141 12.62 -8.73 -13.97
C ILE A 141 13.76 -9.70 -13.66
N ILE A 142 13.67 -10.96 -14.12
CA ILE A 142 14.71 -11.97 -13.91
C ILE A 142 16.05 -11.52 -14.52
N TYR A 143 16.02 -11.00 -15.74
CA TYR A 143 17.22 -10.54 -16.43
C TYR A 143 17.88 -9.33 -15.76
N GLU A 144 17.10 -8.30 -15.40
CA GLU A 144 17.64 -7.12 -14.72
C GLU A 144 18.11 -7.46 -13.29
N SER A 145 17.40 -8.36 -12.59
CA SER A 145 17.85 -8.88 -11.32
C SER A 145 19.17 -9.61 -11.38
N ASP A 146 19.40 -10.42 -12.44
CA ASP A 146 20.67 -11.10 -12.67
C ASP A 146 21.83 -10.10 -12.85
N LYS A 147 21.60 -8.98 -13.54
CA LYS A 147 22.60 -7.91 -13.65
C LYS A 147 22.96 -7.32 -12.30
N ILE A 148 21.94 -6.97 -11.48
CA ILE A 148 22.13 -6.40 -10.13
C ILE A 148 22.90 -7.38 -9.25
N ILE A 149 22.51 -8.67 -9.26
CA ILE A 149 23.17 -9.72 -8.47
C ILE A 149 24.64 -9.88 -8.89
N ASN A 150 24.90 -9.81 -10.19
CA ASN A 150 26.27 -9.89 -10.72
C ASN A 150 27.15 -8.71 -10.30
N LEU A 151 26.59 -7.51 -10.12
CA LEU A 151 27.30 -6.36 -9.56
C LEU A 151 27.59 -6.53 -8.06
N CYS A 152 26.72 -7.21 -7.32
CA CYS A 152 26.78 -7.38 -5.87
C CYS A 152 27.44 -8.73 -5.44
N LYS A 153 28.21 -9.40 -6.27
CA LYS A 153 28.75 -10.75 -6.04
C LYS A 153 29.57 -10.94 -4.77
N PHE A 154 30.08 -9.88 -4.19
CA PHE A 154 30.98 -9.92 -3.05
C PHE A 154 30.27 -9.99 -1.68
N SER A 155 28.93 -9.92 -1.62
CA SER A 155 28.21 -10.04 -0.37
C SER A 155 27.86 -11.52 -0.08
N ASN A 156 27.92 -11.92 1.20
CA ASN A 156 27.50 -13.27 1.60
C ASN A 156 26.04 -13.57 1.24
N LYS A 157 25.16 -12.56 1.26
CA LYS A 157 23.77 -12.70 0.84
C LYS A 157 23.61 -12.93 -0.66
N SER A 158 24.50 -12.40 -1.51
CA SER A 158 24.44 -12.64 -2.97
C SER A 158 24.74 -14.10 -3.31
N GLN A 159 25.56 -14.78 -2.55
CA GLN A 159 25.87 -16.20 -2.76
C GLN A 159 24.63 -17.10 -2.60
N CYS A 160 23.71 -16.76 -1.71
CA CYS A 160 22.47 -17.51 -1.50
C CYS A 160 21.45 -17.32 -2.62
N ILE A 161 21.47 -16.17 -3.32
CA ILE A 161 20.48 -15.84 -4.35
C ILE A 161 20.90 -16.28 -5.76
N ILE A 162 22.21 -16.46 -6.02
CA ILE A 162 22.73 -16.90 -7.31
C ILE A 162 22.09 -18.21 -7.81
N PRO A 163 21.95 -19.27 -7.01
CA PRO A 163 21.28 -20.50 -7.44
C PRO A 163 19.81 -20.27 -7.80
N ILE A 164 19.13 -19.39 -7.08
CA ILE A 164 17.72 -19.06 -7.29
C ILE A 164 17.53 -18.38 -8.64
N ILE A 165 18.37 -17.37 -8.95
CA ILE A 165 18.26 -16.66 -10.24
C ILE A 165 18.63 -17.57 -11.42
N GLN A 166 19.59 -18.47 -11.25
CA GLN A 166 19.93 -19.47 -12.26
C GLN A 166 18.76 -20.43 -12.53
N GLN A 167 18.10 -20.89 -11.47
CA GLN A 167 16.90 -21.71 -11.59
C GLN A 167 15.77 -20.97 -12.33
N LEU A 168 15.51 -19.72 -11.96
CA LEU A 168 14.50 -18.89 -12.63
C LEU A 168 14.87 -18.64 -14.11
N LYS A 169 16.12 -18.39 -14.44
CA LYS A 169 16.58 -18.23 -15.83
C LYS A 169 16.39 -19.50 -16.67
N ASN A 170 16.60 -20.66 -16.08
CA ASN A 170 16.36 -21.95 -16.75
C ASN A 170 14.87 -22.19 -16.98
N LEU A 171 14.00 -21.73 -16.07
CA LEU A 171 12.56 -21.86 -16.20
C LEU A 171 11.96 -20.90 -17.25
N PHE A 172 12.50 -19.69 -17.36
CA PHE A 172 11.98 -18.60 -18.18
C PHE A 172 12.98 -18.24 -19.28
N ASP A 173 12.76 -18.78 -20.49
CA ASP A 173 13.59 -18.52 -21.67
C ASP A 173 13.05 -17.30 -22.44
N PRO A 174 13.81 -16.18 -22.52
CA PRO A 174 13.38 -14.97 -23.21
C PRO A 174 13.18 -15.18 -24.72
N HIS A 175 13.83 -16.15 -25.35
CA HIS A 175 13.71 -16.41 -26.77
C HIS A 175 12.39 -17.08 -27.16
N LYS A 176 11.69 -17.71 -26.20
CA LYS A 176 10.43 -18.42 -26.42
C LYS A 176 9.16 -17.59 -26.14
N ILE A 177 9.27 -16.32 -25.77
CA ILE A 177 8.13 -15.45 -25.42
C ILE A 177 7.12 -15.28 -26.56
N ASN A 178 7.59 -15.36 -27.81
CA ASN A 178 6.70 -15.23 -28.95
C ASN A 178 5.79 -16.45 -29.15
N ASN A 179 6.08 -17.58 -28.51
CA ASN A 179 5.26 -18.77 -28.56
C ASN A 179 4.19 -18.71 -27.45
N LEU A 180 2.92 -18.64 -27.86
CA LEU A 180 1.79 -18.52 -26.93
C LEU A 180 1.64 -19.76 -26.03
N GLY A 181 1.89 -20.96 -26.56
CA GLY A 181 1.85 -22.21 -25.78
C GLY A 181 2.88 -22.20 -24.65
N TYR A 182 4.08 -21.65 -24.92
CA TYR A 182 5.10 -21.41 -23.90
C TYR A 182 4.60 -20.47 -22.81
N CYS A 183 3.97 -19.34 -23.18
CA CYS A 183 3.44 -18.38 -22.21
C CYS A 183 2.36 -18.98 -21.30
N ILE A 184 1.50 -19.85 -21.84
CA ILE A 184 0.46 -20.54 -21.08
C ILE A 184 1.06 -21.53 -20.08
N LEU A 185 2.06 -22.32 -20.49
CA LEU A 185 2.78 -23.21 -19.60
C LEU A 185 3.47 -22.44 -18.47
N LYS A 186 4.16 -21.35 -18.81
CA LYS A 186 4.89 -20.55 -17.83
C LYS A 186 4.01 -19.85 -16.79
N ARG A 187 2.78 -19.53 -17.12
CA ARG A 187 1.82 -19.05 -16.11
C ARG A 187 1.60 -20.08 -15.01
N LYS A 188 1.50 -21.36 -15.34
CA LYS A 188 1.38 -22.45 -14.36
C LYS A 188 2.64 -22.58 -13.52
N ASP A 189 3.80 -22.45 -14.16
CA ASP A 189 5.10 -22.54 -13.47
C ASP A 189 5.25 -21.40 -12.44
N ILE A 190 4.79 -20.18 -12.73
CA ILE A 190 4.86 -19.03 -11.79
C ILE A 190 4.23 -19.38 -10.45
N THR A 191 3.03 -19.99 -10.45
CA THR A 191 2.36 -20.39 -9.21
C THR A 191 3.12 -21.46 -8.42
N ASN A 192 3.82 -22.35 -9.12
CA ASN A 192 4.61 -23.40 -8.49
C ASN A 192 5.95 -22.88 -7.91
N TYR A 193 6.46 -21.76 -8.42
CA TYR A 193 7.74 -21.19 -8.03
C TYR A 193 7.63 -19.83 -7.32
N LEU A 194 6.45 -19.52 -6.76
CA LEU A 194 6.20 -18.25 -6.07
C LEU A 194 7.20 -18.00 -4.94
N GLU A 195 7.62 -19.04 -4.22
CA GLU A 195 8.61 -18.93 -3.16
C GLU A 195 9.97 -18.44 -3.66
N LEU A 196 10.40 -18.89 -4.86
CA LEU A 196 11.66 -18.42 -5.46
C LEU A 196 11.58 -16.93 -5.85
N PHE A 197 10.41 -16.50 -6.37
CA PHE A 197 10.20 -15.09 -6.66
C PHE A 197 10.18 -14.24 -5.40
N ASN A 198 9.55 -14.70 -4.33
CA ASN A 198 9.56 -13.99 -3.04
C ASN A 198 10.98 -13.79 -2.54
N LYS A 199 11.82 -14.83 -2.53
CA LYS A 199 13.24 -14.72 -2.15
C LYS A 199 14.02 -13.75 -3.05
N LEU A 200 13.72 -13.73 -4.35
CA LEU A 200 14.32 -12.77 -5.27
C LEU A 200 13.91 -11.33 -4.96
N PHE A 201 12.62 -11.09 -4.71
CA PHE A 201 12.11 -9.77 -4.36
C PHE A 201 12.62 -9.28 -2.99
N GLU A 202 12.71 -10.16 -2.00
CA GLU A 202 13.35 -9.85 -0.71
C GLU A 202 14.80 -9.40 -0.89
N TYR A 203 15.56 -10.10 -1.74
CA TYR A 203 16.94 -9.72 -2.00
C TYR A 203 17.07 -8.39 -2.74
N ILE A 204 16.24 -8.14 -3.76
CA ILE A 204 16.23 -6.86 -4.47
C ILE A 204 15.83 -5.72 -3.55
N GLY A 205 14.78 -5.93 -2.72
CA GLY A 205 14.35 -4.97 -1.71
C GLY A 205 15.44 -4.66 -0.69
N TYR A 206 16.22 -5.66 -0.30
CA TYR A 206 17.40 -5.46 0.57
C TYR A 206 18.44 -4.55 -0.11
N ILE A 207 18.78 -4.80 -1.39
CA ILE A 207 19.74 -3.93 -2.11
C ILE A 207 19.21 -2.51 -2.25
N ASP A 208 17.95 -2.36 -2.63
CA ASP A 208 17.32 -1.04 -2.76
C ASP A 208 17.36 -0.27 -1.44
N THR A 209 17.05 -0.95 -0.32
CA THR A 209 17.17 -0.37 1.02
C THR A 209 18.61 0.06 1.34
N MET A 210 19.61 -0.74 1.00
CA MET A 210 21.01 -0.40 1.23
C MET A 210 21.46 0.81 0.42
N ILE A 211 21.00 0.95 -0.82
CA ILE A 211 21.25 2.14 -1.65
C ILE A 211 20.61 3.38 -1.03
N VAL A 212 19.38 3.27 -0.53
CA VAL A 212 18.70 4.37 0.15
C VAL A 212 19.45 4.77 1.41
N ILE A 213 19.88 3.80 2.24
CA ILE A 213 20.66 4.05 3.46
C ILE A 213 21.97 4.79 3.12
N GLU A 214 22.70 4.32 2.11
CA GLU A 214 23.95 4.98 1.68
C GLU A 214 23.70 6.43 1.27
N ASN A 215 22.64 6.69 0.50
CA ASN A 215 22.26 8.04 0.10
C ASN A 215 21.87 8.91 1.30
N LEU A 216 21.16 8.37 2.28
CA LEU A 216 20.80 9.09 3.51
C LEU A 216 22.03 9.42 4.35
N LEU A 217 22.97 8.49 4.50
CA LEU A 217 24.24 8.72 5.21
C LEU A 217 25.08 9.84 4.56
N LYS A 218 25.03 9.98 3.23
CA LYS A 218 25.65 11.13 2.53
C LYS A 218 24.93 12.46 2.82
N ASN A 219 23.70 12.41 3.32
CA ASN A 219 22.84 13.55 3.58
C ASN A 219 22.58 13.82 5.07
N LYS A 220 23.64 13.81 5.90
CA LYS A 220 23.62 14.12 7.34
C LYS A 220 22.92 13.09 8.26
N TYR A 221 22.45 11.96 7.77
CA TYR A 221 22.03 10.89 8.65
C TYR A 221 23.25 10.19 9.23
N THR A 222 23.12 9.67 10.45
CA THR A 222 24.23 9.02 11.17
C THR A 222 23.85 7.59 11.60
N ILE A 223 24.83 6.81 12.01
CA ILE A 223 24.62 5.46 12.54
C ILE A 223 24.47 5.58 14.06
N PRO A 224 23.36 5.05 14.63
CA PRO A 224 23.14 5.05 16.08
C PRO A 224 24.08 4.07 16.79
N ILE A 225 24.37 4.35 18.07
CA ILE A 225 25.12 3.48 18.96
C ILE A 225 24.14 2.82 19.92
N PHE A 226 23.97 1.50 19.81
CA PHE A 226 23.10 0.73 20.70
C PHE A 226 23.90 0.19 21.88
N ASP A 227 23.39 0.42 23.09
CA ASP A 227 23.84 -0.24 24.30
C ASP A 227 22.91 -1.40 24.66
N PHE A 228 23.37 -2.63 24.42
CA PHE A 228 22.62 -3.85 24.70
C PHE A 228 22.90 -4.40 26.11
N GLN A 229 23.79 -3.76 26.88
CA GLN A 229 24.20 -4.23 28.20
C GLN A 229 23.58 -3.43 29.35
N SER A 230 22.98 -2.28 29.03
CA SER A 230 22.34 -1.46 30.05
C SER A 230 21.13 -2.16 30.65
N ASP A 231 21.00 -2.07 31.96
CA ASP A 231 19.87 -2.56 32.76
C ASP A 231 18.75 -1.52 32.91
N ARG A 232 18.92 -0.33 32.33
CA ARG A 232 17.95 0.78 32.34
C ARG A 232 17.79 1.41 30.96
N PRO A 233 16.59 1.88 30.63
CA PRO A 233 16.37 2.56 29.35
C PRO A 233 17.02 3.94 29.36
N TYR A 234 17.68 4.33 28.26
CA TYR A 234 18.11 5.69 28.02
C TYR A 234 18.16 6.05 26.54
N VAL A 235 18.02 7.32 26.26
CA VAL A 235 18.24 7.96 24.96
C VAL A 235 19.10 9.20 25.20
N LYS A 236 20.23 9.29 24.50
CA LYS A 236 21.11 10.44 24.48
C LYS A 236 21.38 10.86 23.05
N SER A 237 20.93 12.05 22.69
CA SER A 237 21.04 12.52 21.31
C SER A 237 21.43 13.98 21.22
N THR A 238 22.12 14.31 20.15
CA THR A 238 22.44 15.70 19.79
C THR A 238 21.85 16.03 18.42
N ASN A 239 21.22 17.20 18.35
CA ASN A 239 20.69 17.78 17.12
C ASN A 239 19.71 16.86 16.35
N ILE A 240 18.71 16.26 17.02
CA ILE A 240 17.61 15.54 16.34
C ILE A 240 16.79 16.54 15.52
N TRP A 241 16.52 16.20 14.27
CA TRP A 241 15.64 16.96 13.38
C TRP A 241 14.55 16.07 12.79
N ASN A 242 13.44 16.69 12.37
CA ASN A 242 12.34 15.94 11.77
C ASN A 242 12.48 15.86 10.25
N PRO A 243 12.70 14.67 9.65
CA PRO A 243 12.94 14.52 8.22
C PRO A 243 11.71 14.73 7.33
N GLN A 244 10.52 14.85 7.92
CA GLN A 244 9.29 15.12 7.16
C GLN A 244 9.23 16.57 6.64
N TYR A 245 10.01 17.48 7.22
CA TYR A 245 10.06 18.88 6.80
C TYR A 245 11.15 19.11 5.76
N LYS A 246 10.73 19.47 4.55
CA LYS A 246 11.62 19.90 3.46
C LYS A 246 11.90 21.39 3.63
N GLY A 247 13.09 21.77 4.08
CA GLY A 247 13.47 23.16 4.25
C GLY A 247 14.42 23.38 5.40
N PHE A 248 14.30 24.51 6.10
CA PHE A 248 15.17 24.84 7.23
C PHE A 248 14.90 23.86 8.38
N GLN A 249 15.83 22.97 8.62
CA GLN A 249 15.74 21.93 9.65
C GLN A 249 16.22 22.51 10.98
N ILE A 250 15.30 22.61 11.93
CA ILE A 250 15.62 22.97 13.30
C ILE A 250 15.82 21.68 14.09
N SER A 251 16.95 21.60 14.76
CA SER A 251 17.34 20.45 15.55
C SER A 251 17.24 20.75 17.06
N ASN A 252 17.01 19.74 17.85
CA ASN A 252 17.04 19.81 19.31
C ASN A 252 17.66 18.54 19.88
N ASP A 253 18.13 18.59 21.11
CA ASP A 253 18.66 17.44 21.83
C ASP A 253 17.52 16.69 22.54
N CYS A 254 17.71 15.41 22.77
CA CYS A 254 16.84 14.59 23.60
C CYS A 254 17.70 13.69 24.51
N ASN A 255 17.66 13.98 25.80
CA ASN A 255 18.39 13.19 26.81
C ASN A 255 17.38 12.73 27.88
N LEU A 256 17.15 11.42 27.95
CA LEU A 256 16.26 10.77 28.89
C LEU A 256 16.89 9.50 29.42
N GLY A 257 16.55 9.10 30.64
CA GLY A 257 17.09 7.92 31.32
C GLY A 257 18.39 8.16 32.08
N GLU A 258 19.02 9.32 31.91
CA GLU A 258 20.16 9.73 32.72
C GLU A 258 19.67 10.27 34.08
N ASN A 259 20.40 9.99 35.15
CA ASN A 259 20.07 10.49 36.51
C ASN A 259 18.65 10.14 36.99
N ASN A 260 18.11 9.00 36.59
CA ASN A 260 16.72 8.59 36.83
C ASN A 260 15.63 9.50 36.21
N GLN A 261 15.96 10.32 35.24
CA GLN A 261 15.02 11.21 34.57
C GLN A 261 14.42 10.53 33.32
N ASN A 262 13.46 9.65 33.54
CA ASN A 262 12.85 8.85 32.48
C ASN A 262 11.72 9.56 31.73
N ASN A 263 11.13 10.59 32.34
CA ASN A 263 9.91 11.20 31.83
C ASN A 263 10.07 12.70 31.58
N MET A 264 9.68 13.17 30.40
CA MET A 264 9.70 14.59 30.04
C MET A 264 8.28 15.14 29.90
N ILE A 265 8.01 16.26 30.56
CA ILE A 265 6.81 17.06 30.35
C ILE A 265 7.24 18.29 29.52
N LEU A 266 6.70 18.39 28.31
CA LEU A 266 7.05 19.45 27.38
C LEU A 266 5.91 20.45 27.23
N THR A 267 6.15 21.69 27.67
CA THR A 267 5.19 22.80 27.60
C THR A 267 5.59 23.80 26.53
N GLY A 268 4.64 24.61 26.10
CA GLY A 268 4.87 25.71 25.15
C GLY A 268 3.60 26.11 24.42
N PRO A 269 3.57 27.30 23.85
CA PRO A 269 2.42 27.80 23.10
C PRO A 269 2.08 26.92 21.90
N ASN A 270 0.86 27.07 21.37
CA ASN A 270 0.50 26.46 20.09
C ASN A 270 1.46 26.95 18.99
N THR A 271 1.76 26.09 18.05
CA THR A 271 2.72 26.37 16.94
C THR A 271 4.18 26.61 17.38
N SER A 272 4.55 26.30 18.64
CA SER A 272 5.95 26.43 19.11
C SER A 272 6.87 25.30 18.67
N GLY A 273 6.32 24.21 18.10
CA GLY A 273 7.10 23.06 17.60
C GLY A 273 7.02 21.77 18.43
N LYS A 274 6.20 21.71 19.49
CA LYS A 274 6.06 20.52 20.37
C LYS A 274 5.82 19.24 19.59
N SER A 275 4.74 19.16 18.80
CA SER A 275 4.39 17.98 18.00
C SER A 275 5.44 17.64 16.95
N THR A 276 6.09 18.65 16.35
CA THR A 276 7.18 18.44 15.39
C THR A 276 8.39 17.80 16.03
N TYR A 277 8.73 18.19 17.24
CA TYR A 277 9.86 17.65 17.99
C TYR A 277 9.65 16.19 18.38
N ILE A 278 8.50 15.87 19.03
CA ILE A 278 8.24 14.48 19.46
C ILE A 278 8.12 13.52 18.28
N ARG A 279 7.59 13.98 17.13
CA ARG A 279 7.60 13.21 15.88
C ARG A 279 9.01 13.00 15.35
N GLY A 280 9.86 14.03 15.42
CA GLY A 280 11.26 13.91 15.03
C GLY A 280 12.00 12.85 15.83
N ILE A 281 11.83 12.83 17.16
CA ILE A 281 12.40 11.81 18.04
C ILE A 281 11.89 10.42 17.68
N LEU A 282 10.56 10.26 17.57
CA LEU A 282 9.98 8.95 17.27
C LEU A 282 10.47 8.40 15.93
N ILE A 283 10.59 9.26 14.92
CA ILE A 283 11.13 8.87 13.61
C ILE A 283 12.61 8.51 13.72
N ALA A 284 13.41 9.28 14.47
CA ALA A 284 14.83 9.00 14.67
C ALA A 284 15.04 7.61 15.32
N LEU A 285 14.27 7.31 16.37
CA LEU A 285 14.30 5.99 17.03
C LEU A 285 13.79 4.87 16.12
N LEU A 286 12.69 5.11 15.38
CA LEU A 286 12.15 4.12 14.45
C LEU A 286 13.17 3.79 13.35
N MET A 287 13.81 4.79 12.78
CA MET A 287 14.85 4.60 11.76
C MET A 287 16.08 3.88 12.35
N ALA A 288 16.47 4.20 13.57
CA ALA A 288 17.55 3.52 14.27
C ALA A 288 17.29 2.01 14.40
N HIS A 289 16.09 1.61 14.84
CA HIS A 289 15.72 0.22 15.05
C HIS A 289 15.41 -0.56 13.76
N THR A 290 15.00 0.12 12.68
CA THR A 290 14.59 -0.55 11.43
C THR A 290 15.66 -0.51 10.35
N LEU A 291 16.32 0.64 10.17
CA LEU A 291 17.27 0.90 9.10
C LEU A 291 18.72 0.99 9.57
N GLY A 292 18.96 1.03 10.89
CA GLY A 292 20.27 1.23 11.45
C GLY A 292 20.88 2.62 11.20
N ILE A 293 20.06 3.61 10.91
CA ILE A 293 20.45 5.02 10.72
C ILE A 293 19.48 5.95 11.47
N THR A 294 19.90 7.18 11.69
CA THR A 294 19.09 8.14 12.44
C THR A 294 19.24 9.56 11.88
N CYS A 295 18.23 10.41 12.12
CA CYS A 295 18.20 11.81 11.73
C CYS A 295 18.69 12.73 12.88
N CYS A 296 19.94 12.60 13.26
CA CYS A 296 20.61 13.44 14.26
C CYS A 296 22.14 13.39 14.07
N ASP A 297 22.88 14.24 14.76
CA ASP A 297 24.34 14.24 14.69
C ASP A 297 24.95 13.05 15.48
N LYS A 298 24.34 12.69 16.61
CA LYS A 298 24.74 11.56 17.43
C LYS A 298 23.54 11.01 18.18
N LEU A 299 23.43 9.66 18.21
CA LEU A 299 22.41 8.94 18.98
C LEU A 299 23.04 7.76 19.70
N GLU A 300 22.96 7.76 21.01
CA GLU A 300 23.27 6.63 21.88
C GLU A 300 21.97 6.21 22.59
N LEU A 301 21.65 4.93 22.59
CA LEU A 301 20.38 4.47 23.14
C LEU A 301 20.45 3.00 23.54
N THR A 302 19.57 2.62 24.46
CA THR A 302 19.27 1.21 24.71
C THR A 302 18.36 0.63 23.63
N ASN A 303 18.28 -0.69 23.53
CA ASN A 303 17.38 -1.35 22.59
C ASN A 303 15.93 -1.29 23.10
N PHE A 304 15.08 -0.52 22.45
CA PHE A 304 13.65 -0.47 22.74
C PHE A 304 12.92 -1.56 21.94
N THR A 305 12.27 -2.48 22.65
CA THR A 305 11.43 -3.51 22.01
C THR A 305 10.09 -2.94 21.54
N HIS A 306 9.65 -1.83 22.15
CA HIS A 306 8.39 -1.19 21.83
C HIS A 306 8.56 0.32 21.67
N LEU A 307 8.10 0.85 20.53
CA LEU A 307 7.95 2.29 20.28
C LEU A 307 6.46 2.60 20.19
N CYS A 308 5.95 3.35 21.16
CA CYS A 308 4.53 3.66 21.28
C CYS A 308 4.26 5.14 21.00
N SER A 309 3.13 5.44 20.39
CA SER A 309 2.74 6.81 20.11
C SER A 309 1.27 7.08 20.39
N TYR A 310 1.00 8.23 20.99
CA TYR A 310 -0.31 8.83 21.12
C TYR A 310 -0.26 10.21 20.44
N ILE A 311 -0.27 10.20 19.11
CA ILE A 311 -0.18 11.39 18.26
C ILE A 311 -1.27 11.28 17.19
N ASP A 312 -1.89 12.41 16.81
CA ASP A 312 -2.89 12.51 15.74
C ASP A 312 -3.97 11.43 15.83
N ILE A 313 -4.77 11.47 16.88
CA ILE A 313 -5.91 10.57 17.00
C ILE A 313 -6.93 10.97 15.93
N PRO A 314 -7.14 10.13 14.91
CA PRO A 314 -8.05 10.50 13.85
C PRO A 314 -9.47 10.61 14.41
N ASN A 315 -10.12 11.72 14.10
CA ASN A 315 -11.54 11.92 14.37
C ASN A 315 -12.32 10.99 13.42
N ILE A 316 -12.46 9.71 13.81
CA ILE A 316 -13.14 8.70 12.97
C ILE A 316 -14.65 8.87 13.13
N SER A 317 -15.19 9.88 12.46
CA SER A 317 -16.64 10.14 12.37
C SER A 317 -17.48 8.95 11.83
N ARG A 318 -16.83 7.86 11.42
CA ARG A 318 -17.51 6.64 10.93
C ARG A 318 -18.17 5.80 12.01
N TYR A 319 -17.82 5.95 13.31
CA TYR A 319 -18.28 5.06 14.38
C TYR A 319 -19.10 5.74 15.48
N LYS A 320 -19.59 6.95 15.28
CA LYS A 320 -20.40 7.67 16.31
C LYS A 320 -19.70 7.88 17.67
N GLU A 321 -18.41 7.58 17.77
CA GLU A 321 -17.63 7.82 18.99
C GLU A 321 -17.19 9.28 19.05
N SER A 322 -17.23 9.86 20.23
CA SER A 322 -16.68 11.19 20.46
C SER A 322 -15.15 11.15 20.39
N LEU A 323 -14.51 12.30 20.09
CA LEU A 323 -13.05 12.39 20.10
C LEU A 323 -12.48 11.89 21.43
N PHE A 324 -13.12 12.26 22.53
CA PHE A 324 -12.69 11.87 23.87
C PHE A 324 -12.78 10.36 24.12
N GLU A 325 -13.81 9.66 23.63
CA GLU A 325 -13.90 8.20 23.73
C GLU A 325 -12.76 7.52 22.95
N ALA A 326 -12.42 8.03 21.78
CA ALA A 326 -11.28 7.53 20.99
C ALA A 326 -9.95 7.78 21.71
N GLU A 327 -9.78 8.94 22.34
CA GLU A 327 -8.63 9.28 23.20
C GLU A 327 -8.50 8.31 24.37
N LEU A 328 -9.60 8.04 25.10
CA LEU A 328 -9.63 7.11 26.23
C LEU A 328 -9.28 5.69 25.79
N ALA A 329 -9.90 5.19 24.72
CA ALA A 329 -9.66 3.84 24.21
C ALA A 329 -8.19 3.63 23.82
N ARG A 330 -7.58 4.62 23.16
CA ARG A 330 -6.17 4.56 22.75
C ARG A 330 -5.23 4.63 23.94
N CYS A 331 -5.51 5.49 24.92
CA CYS A 331 -4.72 5.61 26.14
C CYS A 331 -4.79 4.31 26.96
N ASN A 332 -5.99 3.77 27.16
CA ASN A 332 -6.19 2.51 27.87
C ASN A 332 -5.47 1.35 27.20
N LYS A 333 -5.52 1.27 25.86
CA LYS A 333 -4.76 0.26 25.10
C LYS A 333 -3.26 0.36 25.37
N LEU A 334 -2.72 1.58 25.42
CA LEU A 334 -1.30 1.80 25.70
C LEU A 334 -0.96 1.35 27.12
N CYS A 335 -1.73 1.74 28.15
CA CYS A 335 -1.54 1.31 29.52
C CYS A 335 -1.54 -0.23 29.63
N ASN A 336 -2.52 -0.90 29.04
CA ASN A 336 -2.61 -2.36 29.05
C ASN A 336 -1.39 -3.04 28.36
N ILE A 337 -0.86 -2.47 27.28
CA ILE A 337 0.35 -2.95 26.65
C ILE A 337 1.53 -2.86 27.63
N LEU A 338 1.70 -1.70 28.26
CA LEU A 338 2.82 -1.46 29.18
C LEU A 338 2.78 -2.38 30.40
N GLU A 339 1.60 -2.72 30.91
CA GLU A 339 1.44 -3.68 32.00
C GLU A 339 1.85 -5.12 31.64
N THR A 340 1.79 -5.48 30.35
CA THR A 340 2.10 -6.83 29.86
C THR A 340 3.56 -7.01 29.47
N ILE A 341 4.30 -5.91 29.28
CA ILE A 341 5.70 -5.95 28.85
C ILE A 341 6.61 -6.37 30.00
N PRO A 342 7.50 -7.35 29.80
CA PRO A 342 8.46 -7.75 30.82
C PRO A 342 9.38 -6.59 31.25
N LYS A 343 9.74 -6.54 32.53
CA LYS A 343 10.57 -5.44 33.09
C LYS A 343 11.97 -5.32 32.45
N ASN A 344 12.47 -6.39 31.84
CA ASN A 344 13.73 -6.38 31.10
C ASN A 344 13.62 -5.94 29.65
N GLU A 345 12.41 -5.59 29.20
CA GLU A 345 12.15 -5.00 27.90
C GLU A 345 11.86 -3.51 28.03
N PHE A 346 12.51 -2.70 27.20
CA PHE A 346 12.42 -1.25 27.28
C PHE A 346 11.41 -0.68 26.28
N VAL A 347 10.69 0.33 26.73
CA VAL A 347 9.64 1.01 25.98
C VAL A 347 9.96 2.49 25.85
N PHE A 348 9.79 3.04 24.66
CA PHE A 348 9.76 4.47 24.44
C PHE A 348 8.36 4.92 24.01
N THR A 349 7.79 5.90 24.69
CA THR A 349 6.46 6.40 24.37
C THR A 349 6.42 7.92 24.23
N VAL A 350 5.64 8.41 23.27
CA VAL A 350 5.36 9.85 23.09
C VAL A 350 3.87 10.09 23.10
N MET A 351 3.43 11.14 23.80
CA MET A 351 2.04 11.51 23.92
C MET A 351 1.85 13.00 23.62
N ASP A 352 1.01 13.30 22.64
CA ASP A 352 0.70 14.68 22.24
C ASP A 352 -0.65 15.11 22.80
N GLU A 353 -0.64 16.02 23.76
CA GLU A 353 -1.82 16.68 24.32
C GLU A 353 -2.94 15.72 24.76
N LEU A 354 -2.69 14.93 25.80
CA LEU A 354 -3.64 13.94 26.35
C LEU A 354 -4.96 14.64 26.77
N PHE A 355 -6.10 14.03 26.38
CA PHE A 355 -7.45 14.35 26.85
C PHE A 355 -7.86 15.81 26.62
N THR A 356 -7.53 16.35 25.46
CA THR A 356 -7.96 17.70 25.06
C THR A 356 -9.40 17.74 24.55
N GLY A 357 -10.01 16.60 24.25
CA GLY A 357 -11.38 16.47 23.75
C GLY A 357 -12.49 16.57 24.82
N THR A 358 -12.16 16.89 26.09
CA THR A 358 -13.11 17.01 27.19
C THR A 358 -12.99 18.32 27.96
N ASN A 359 -13.74 18.44 29.06
CA ASN A 359 -13.64 19.60 29.98
C ASN A 359 -12.17 19.74 30.48
N PRO A 360 -11.61 20.96 30.47
CA PRO A 360 -10.22 21.21 30.89
C PRO A 360 -9.86 20.68 32.28
N THR A 361 -10.79 20.74 33.25
CA THR A 361 -10.55 20.23 34.60
C THR A 361 -10.43 18.72 34.64
N GLU A 362 -11.34 18.02 33.94
CA GLU A 362 -11.34 16.56 33.84
C GLU A 362 -10.18 16.06 33.01
N GLY A 363 -9.91 16.71 31.86
CA GLY A 363 -8.79 16.41 31.00
C GLY A 363 -7.44 16.54 31.71
N THR A 364 -7.30 17.62 32.53
CA THR A 364 -6.12 17.83 33.37
C THR A 364 -5.95 16.71 34.41
N ALA A 365 -7.02 16.37 35.13
CA ALA A 365 -6.98 15.33 36.15
C ALA A 365 -6.66 13.95 35.56
N GLY A 366 -7.32 13.61 34.45
CA GLY A 366 -7.06 12.35 33.72
C GLY A 366 -5.63 12.26 33.19
N SER A 367 -5.13 13.32 32.54
CA SER A 367 -3.76 13.38 32.01
C SER A 367 -2.73 13.29 33.15
N TYR A 368 -2.96 13.94 34.28
CA TYR A 368 -2.09 13.84 35.42
C TYR A 368 -2.05 12.40 35.98
N GLY A 369 -3.21 11.75 36.11
CA GLY A 369 -3.32 10.38 36.58
C GLY A 369 -2.55 9.41 35.69
N VAL A 370 -2.75 9.50 34.39
CA VAL A 370 -2.04 8.67 33.38
C VAL A 370 -0.53 8.93 33.44
N ALA A 371 -0.11 10.19 33.41
CA ALA A 371 1.31 10.53 33.43
C ALA A 371 2.01 10.02 34.70
N LYS A 372 1.38 10.18 35.84
CA LYS A 372 1.89 9.70 37.13
C LYS A 372 1.99 8.17 37.13
N TYR A 373 0.95 7.48 36.70
CA TYR A 373 0.92 6.01 36.65
C TYR A 373 2.00 5.45 35.73
N LEU A 374 2.13 6.00 34.50
CA LEU A 374 3.14 5.57 33.56
C LEU A 374 4.57 5.88 34.02
N GLY A 375 4.74 6.93 34.83
CA GLY A 375 6.02 7.27 35.45
C GLY A 375 6.46 6.31 36.57
N GLU A 376 5.63 5.36 37.00
CA GLU A 376 5.98 4.31 37.96
C GLU A 376 6.73 3.13 37.33
N PHE A 377 6.78 3.07 35.98
CA PHE A 377 7.47 2.00 35.26
C PHE A 377 8.93 2.38 34.99
N ASP A 378 9.87 1.68 35.61
CA ASP A 378 11.31 1.92 35.45
C ASP A 378 11.85 1.58 34.06
N ASN A 379 11.14 0.73 33.31
CA ASN A 379 11.49 0.30 31.95
C ASN A 379 10.86 1.16 30.84
N VAL A 380 10.24 2.27 31.18
CA VAL A 380 9.55 3.17 30.23
C VAL A 380 10.25 4.51 30.20
N LEU A 381 10.54 5.02 28.98
CA LEU A 381 10.84 6.44 28.75
C LEU A 381 9.64 7.10 28.10
N MET A 382 9.25 8.27 28.62
CA MET A 382 8.05 8.96 28.17
C MET A 382 8.27 10.44 27.90
N ILE A 383 7.70 10.95 26.81
CA ILE A 383 7.59 12.37 26.55
C ILE A 383 6.11 12.72 26.39
N ILE A 384 5.61 13.64 27.20
CA ILE A 384 4.25 14.16 27.12
C ILE A 384 4.31 15.65 26.77
N THR A 385 3.65 16.05 25.68
CA THR A 385 3.37 17.46 25.44
C THR A 385 2.05 17.86 26.09
N THR A 386 1.96 19.05 26.62
CA THR A 386 0.73 19.48 27.28
C THR A 386 0.58 20.99 27.34
N HIS A 387 -0.68 21.45 27.36
CA HIS A 387 -1.07 22.80 27.77
C HIS A 387 -1.56 22.83 29.21
N PHE A 388 -1.72 21.70 29.89
CA PHE A 388 -2.15 21.62 31.27
C PHE A 388 -0.95 21.84 32.20
N ILE A 389 -0.81 23.06 32.72
CA ILE A 389 0.29 23.45 33.61
C ILE A 389 0.37 22.54 34.84
N LYS A 390 -0.76 22.00 35.33
CA LYS A 390 -0.77 21.13 36.50
C LYS A 390 0.04 19.86 36.34
N LEU A 391 0.21 19.34 35.12
CA LEU A 391 1.08 18.19 34.86
C LEU A 391 2.55 18.48 35.23
N THR A 392 2.99 19.73 35.09
CA THR A 392 4.37 20.11 35.40
C THR A 392 4.70 19.99 36.90
N GLU A 393 3.71 19.85 37.77
CA GLU A 393 3.91 19.58 39.19
C GLU A 393 4.57 18.21 39.42
N LEU A 394 4.41 17.24 38.50
CA LEU A 394 5.08 15.96 38.57
C LEU A 394 6.61 16.13 38.59
N GLY A 395 7.15 17.05 37.77
CA GLY A 395 8.58 17.36 37.75
C GLY A 395 9.08 18.18 38.97
N LYS A 396 8.15 18.65 39.85
CA LYS A 396 8.53 19.32 41.11
C LYS A 396 8.62 18.34 42.29
N TYR A 397 7.80 17.28 42.24
CA TYR A 397 7.63 16.35 43.37
C TYR A 397 8.20 14.95 43.09
N ASN A 398 8.65 14.68 41.88
CA ASN A 398 9.22 13.38 41.47
C ASN A 398 10.42 13.61 40.56
N ASP A 399 11.61 13.22 41.03
CA ASP A 399 12.89 13.37 40.30
C ASP A 399 12.94 12.57 39.00
N ASN A 400 12.02 11.63 38.80
CA ASN A 400 11.86 10.87 37.57
C ASN A 400 11.25 11.70 36.41
N PHE A 401 10.77 12.92 36.67
CA PHE A 401 10.18 13.81 35.69
C PHE A 401 11.02 15.07 35.50
N ILE A 402 11.24 15.46 34.25
CA ILE A 402 11.85 16.75 33.88
C ILE A 402 10.86 17.63 33.15
N ASN A 403 10.89 18.93 33.43
CA ASN A 403 10.10 19.92 32.73
C ASN A 403 10.97 20.63 31.69
N LYS A 404 10.52 20.59 30.44
CA LYS A 404 11.11 21.29 29.31
C LYS A 404 10.08 22.21 28.65
N LYS A 405 10.53 23.24 27.98
CA LYS A 405 9.65 24.18 27.30
C LYS A 405 10.19 24.69 25.97
N PHE A 406 9.25 25.05 25.10
CA PHE A 406 9.51 25.94 23.97
C PHE A 406 9.21 27.38 24.37
N VAL A 407 10.05 28.31 23.91
CA VAL A 407 9.89 29.75 24.15
C VAL A 407 9.60 30.46 22.84
N ILE A 408 8.68 31.41 22.87
CA ILE A 408 8.46 32.37 21.79
C ILE A 408 8.95 33.71 22.27
N TYR A 409 9.86 34.32 21.52
CA TYR A 409 10.43 35.65 21.81
C TYR A 409 9.58 36.72 21.12
N ARG A 410 9.57 37.93 21.70
CA ARG A 410 8.95 39.11 21.11
C ARG A 410 10.02 40.10 20.64
N TYR A 411 9.94 40.50 19.38
CA TYR A 411 10.80 41.52 18.82
C TYR A 411 10.01 42.40 17.85
N ASN A 412 9.96 43.70 18.08
CA ASN A 412 9.22 44.66 17.24
C ASN A 412 7.76 44.28 16.97
N ASN A 413 7.03 43.86 17.98
CA ASN A 413 5.62 43.33 17.91
C ASN A 413 5.43 42.07 17.04
N GLU A 414 6.53 41.43 16.64
CA GLU A 414 6.46 40.13 15.95
C GLU A 414 6.92 38.99 16.87
N PHE A 415 6.33 37.80 16.65
CA PHE A 415 6.77 36.60 17.33
C PHE A 415 7.93 35.94 16.60
N ILE A 416 9.06 35.87 17.27
CA ILE A 416 10.21 35.10 16.81
C ILE A 416 10.22 33.76 17.49
N LYS A 417 10.18 32.70 16.68
CA LYS A 417 10.22 31.30 17.12
C LYS A 417 11.58 30.72 16.71
N ASP A 418 12.42 30.43 17.69
CA ASP A 418 13.69 29.75 17.44
C ASP A 418 13.51 28.21 17.42
N TYR A 419 12.33 27.75 17.90
CA TYR A 419 11.96 26.34 18.02
C TYR A 419 12.99 25.51 18.80
N LYS A 420 13.67 26.13 19.76
CA LYS A 420 14.63 25.49 20.66
C LYS A 420 13.99 25.13 22.00
N ILE A 421 14.36 23.97 22.49
CA ILE A 421 13.93 23.47 23.80
C ILE A 421 14.90 23.97 24.87
N VAL A 422 14.32 24.44 25.98
CA VAL A 422 15.07 24.85 27.17
C VAL A 422 14.41 24.27 28.42
N ASP A 423 15.16 24.27 29.53
CA ASP A 423 14.65 23.82 30.82
C ASP A 423 13.56 24.75 31.35
N GLY A 424 12.59 24.17 32.03
CA GLY A 424 11.55 24.89 32.74
C GLY A 424 10.14 24.68 32.17
N ILE A 425 9.23 25.51 32.64
CA ILE A 425 7.78 25.46 32.36
C ILE A 425 7.43 26.70 31.54
N SER A 426 6.62 26.55 30.49
CA SER A 426 6.10 27.68 29.74
C SER A 426 4.76 28.13 30.31
N ASP A 427 4.72 29.40 30.65
CA ASP A 427 3.51 30.16 31.07
C ASP A 427 3.00 31.09 29.97
N GLN A 428 3.58 30.99 28.76
CA GLN A 428 3.30 31.90 27.65
C GLN A 428 1.91 31.67 27.08
N CYS A 429 1.04 32.68 27.18
CA CYS A 429 -0.27 32.73 26.57
C CYS A 429 -0.23 33.69 25.38
N VAL A 430 -0.02 33.18 24.17
CA VAL A 430 0.12 34.00 22.95
C VAL A 430 -1.14 34.01 22.06
N ALA A 431 -2.20 33.31 22.46
CA ALA A 431 -3.39 33.15 21.64
C ALA A 431 -4.09 34.48 21.31
N ILE A 432 -4.23 35.38 22.29
CA ILE A 432 -4.90 36.67 22.10
C ILE A 432 -4.08 37.59 21.21
N GLU A 433 -2.76 37.54 21.36
CA GLU A 433 -1.85 38.33 20.51
C GLU A 433 -1.84 37.81 19.07
N LEU A 434 -2.00 36.48 18.87
CA LEU A 434 -2.18 35.91 17.54
C LEU A 434 -3.50 36.35 16.89
N LEU A 435 -4.58 36.57 17.67
CA LEU A 435 -5.81 37.16 17.15
C LEU A 435 -5.54 38.58 16.63
N ALA A 436 -4.77 39.38 17.36
CA ALA A 436 -4.37 40.73 16.92
C ALA A 436 -3.57 40.70 15.63
N GLN A 437 -2.56 39.83 15.55
CA GLN A 437 -1.74 39.68 14.33
C GLN A 437 -2.54 39.17 13.12
N LYS A 438 -3.60 38.40 13.34
CA LYS A 438 -4.51 37.92 12.29
C LYS A 438 -5.56 38.95 11.87
N GLY A 439 -5.51 40.18 12.44
CA GLY A 439 -6.39 41.27 12.05
C GLY A 439 -7.81 41.19 12.62
N TYR A 440 -7.99 40.49 13.76
CA TYR A 440 -9.28 40.47 14.45
C TYR A 440 -9.61 41.87 14.95
N ASN A 441 -10.93 42.20 15.08
CA ASN A 441 -11.40 43.48 15.54
C ASN A 441 -10.84 43.82 16.91
N GLU A 442 -10.35 45.05 17.08
CA GLU A 442 -9.74 45.53 18.34
C GLU A 442 -10.64 45.36 19.58
N LYS A 443 -11.96 45.47 19.39
CA LYS A 443 -12.93 45.21 20.49
C LYS A 443 -12.90 43.79 20.99
N ILE A 444 -12.72 42.80 20.05
CA ILE A 444 -12.62 41.40 20.42
C ILE A 444 -11.35 41.17 21.25
N ILE A 445 -10.24 41.76 20.83
CA ILE A 445 -8.95 41.66 21.50
C ILE A 445 -9.04 42.29 22.89
N LYS A 446 -9.68 43.47 23.00
CA LYS A 446 -9.91 44.14 24.27
C LYS A 446 -10.71 43.28 25.22
N TYR A 447 -11.86 42.75 24.80
CA TYR A 447 -12.71 41.89 25.66
C TYR A 447 -11.99 40.60 26.08
N ALA A 448 -11.18 40.01 25.18
CA ALA A 448 -10.43 38.83 25.54
C ALA A 448 -9.35 39.12 26.60
N ASN A 449 -8.65 40.25 26.49
CA ASN A 449 -7.68 40.69 27.50
C ASN A 449 -8.34 40.99 28.84
N GLU A 450 -9.49 41.68 28.85
CA GLU A 450 -10.24 41.97 30.07
C GLU A 450 -10.65 40.69 30.82
N HIS A 451 -11.08 39.66 30.09
CA HIS A 451 -11.46 38.37 30.66
C HIS A 451 -10.27 37.54 31.16
N MET A 452 -9.12 37.69 30.57
CA MET A 452 -7.90 36.95 30.98
C MET A 452 -7.29 37.47 32.29
N LEU A 453 -7.64 38.71 32.70
CA LEU A 453 -7.17 39.35 33.95
C LEU A 453 -8.09 39.08 35.15
N THR A 454 -9.25 38.48 34.88
CA THR A 454 -10.21 38.01 35.91
C THR A 454 -10.05 36.51 36.16
#